data_fa2978523bb610090d2338a68330149f
#
_entry.id   fa2978523bb610090d2338a68330149f
#
_cell.length_a   1.000
_cell.length_b   1.000
_cell.length_c   1.000
_cell.angle_alpha   90.00
_cell.angle_beta   90.00
_cell.angle_gamma   90.00
#
_symmetry.space_group_name_H-M   'P 1'
#
loop_
_entity.id
_entity.type
_entity.pdbx_description
1 polymer ?
#
loop_
_entity_poly.entity_id
_entity_poly.type
_entity_poly.pdbx_seq_one_letter_code
_entity_poly.pdbx_strand_id
1 'polypeptide(L)'
;YAPFLMDIGKQYGDCMLVVENNNIGYTVIEKIKELGYTNVYHSIKSTHEYVEQYVAEGRTDCVPGFTTSSKTRPMILAKLEEFIRNNIINIYSSRLLNEIKTFVWNNNKPEAMRGYNDDLVMALAIACWVRDTALTVNKKNIEYTKAIMGSFTKNSTVINTTIPGMNGHRTIQKSNQIKQTQELAWLFKG
;
A
#
# COMPACT_ATOMS: atom_id res chain seq x y z
N TYR A 1 -15.85 0.76 -19.68
CA TYR A 1 -14.67 1.36 -19.01
C TYR A 1 -14.11 0.42 -17.96
N ALA A 2 -14.94 -0.12 -17.02
CA ALA A 2 -14.48 -1.03 -15.96
C ALA A 2 -13.74 -2.29 -16.47
N PRO A 3 -14.23 -3.03 -17.51
CA PRO A 3 -13.47 -4.17 -18.06
C PRO A 3 -12.08 -3.78 -18.56
N PHE A 4 -11.97 -2.62 -19.21
CA PHE A 4 -10.70 -2.11 -19.72
C PHE A 4 -9.69 -1.82 -18.59
N LEU A 5 -10.14 -1.22 -17.47
CA LEU A 5 -9.29 -1.00 -16.30
C LEU A 5 -8.84 -2.32 -15.68
N MET A 6 -9.74 -3.30 -15.60
CA MET A 6 -9.40 -4.63 -15.10
C MET A 6 -8.36 -5.32 -15.98
N ASP A 7 -8.50 -5.23 -17.31
CA ASP A 7 -7.52 -5.81 -18.24
C ASP A 7 -6.14 -5.18 -18.09
N ILE A 8 -6.09 -3.85 -17.95
CA ILE A 8 -4.84 -3.15 -17.65
C ILE A 8 -4.27 -3.64 -16.31
N GLY A 9 -5.08 -3.70 -15.25
CA GLY A 9 -4.63 -4.18 -13.96
C GLY A 9 -3.99 -5.56 -14.03
N LYS A 10 -4.59 -6.49 -14.78
CA LYS A 10 -4.07 -7.84 -15.02
C LYS A 10 -2.76 -7.82 -15.83
N GLN A 11 -2.65 -6.98 -16.86
CA GLN A 11 -1.43 -6.83 -17.64
C GLN A 11 -0.23 -6.37 -16.79
N TYR A 12 -0.50 -5.60 -15.74
CA TYR A 12 0.51 -5.15 -14.77
C TYR A 12 0.64 -6.07 -13.54
N GLY A 13 0.28 -7.35 -13.67
CA GLY A 13 0.45 -8.36 -12.63
C GLY A 13 -0.54 -8.22 -11.49
N ASP A 14 -1.82 -8.04 -11.79
CA ASP A 14 -2.90 -7.80 -10.84
C ASP A 14 -2.60 -6.63 -9.90
N CYS A 15 -2.09 -5.53 -10.48
CA CYS A 15 -1.70 -4.36 -9.72
C CYS A 15 -2.89 -3.72 -8.97
N MET A 16 -2.60 -2.99 -7.90
CA MET A 16 -3.62 -2.25 -7.15
C MET A 16 -4.25 -1.17 -8.04
N LEU A 17 -5.56 -1.27 -8.26
CA LEU A 17 -6.34 -0.26 -8.95
C LEU A 17 -6.83 0.81 -7.96
N VAL A 18 -6.41 2.05 -8.22
CA VAL A 18 -6.84 3.20 -7.44
C VAL A 18 -7.75 4.05 -8.31
N VAL A 19 -9.04 4.03 -8.02
CA VAL A 19 -10.03 4.82 -8.72
C VAL A 19 -10.50 5.94 -7.81
N GLU A 20 -10.58 7.16 -8.32
CA GLU A 20 -11.22 8.25 -7.60
C GLU A 20 -12.70 7.94 -7.43
N ASN A 21 -13.19 7.89 -6.19
CA ASN A 21 -14.54 7.44 -5.89
C ASN A 21 -15.62 8.54 -5.93
N ASN A 22 -15.25 9.75 -6.32
CA ASN A 22 -16.20 10.84 -6.48
C ASN A 22 -17.12 10.58 -7.69
N ASN A 23 -18.39 10.94 -7.55
CA ASN A 23 -19.38 10.86 -8.63
C ASN A 23 -19.45 9.47 -9.31
N ILE A 24 -19.10 9.41 -10.60
CA ILE A 24 -19.14 8.20 -11.44
C ILE A 24 -18.12 7.15 -10.99
N GLY A 25 -17.04 7.56 -10.33
CA GLY A 25 -15.97 6.66 -9.93
C GLY A 25 -16.42 5.53 -9.02
N TYR A 26 -17.37 5.79 -8.12
CA TYR A 26 -17.94 4.74 -7.27
C TYR A 26 -18.62 3.63 -8.08
N THR A 27 -19.39 3.98 -9.09
CA THR A 27 -20.05 3.01 -10.00
C THR A 27 -19.01 2.16 -10.77
N VAL A 28 -17.90 2.79 -11.17
CA VAL A 28 -16.79 2.08 -11.84
C VAL A 28 -16.17 1.07 -10.89
N ILE A 29 -15.93 1.43 -9.63
CA ILE A 29 -15.36 0.54 -8.62
C ILE A 29 -16.27 -0.65 -8.36
N GLU A 30 -17.58 -0.42 -8.15
CA GLU A 30 -18.55 -1.51 -7.96
C GLU A 30 -18.53 -2.46 -9.15
N LYS A 31 -18.48 -1.93 -10.38
CA LYS A 31 -18.42 -2.77 -11.59
C LYS A 31 -17.11 -3.57 -11.69
N ILE A 32 -15.98 -3.01 -11.29
CA ILE A 32 -14.70 -3.72 -11.22
C ILE A 32 -14.77 -4.88 -10.23
N LYS A 33 -15.40 -4.67 -9.06
CA LYS A 33 -15.62 -5.72 -8.05
C LYS A 33 -16.56 -6.82 -8.54
N GLU A 34 -17.68 -6.45 -9.18
CA GLU A 34 -18.61 -7.42 -9.80
C GLU A 34 -17.91 -8.32 -10.84
N LEU A 35 -16.94 -7.78 -11.57
CA LEU A 35 -16.14 -8.53 -12.53
C LEU A 35 -15.06 -9.40 -11.87
N GLY A 36 -14.98 -9.42 -10.52
CA GLY A 36 -14.09 -10.29 -9.78
C GLY A 36 -12.66 -9.76 -9.61
N TYR A 37 -12.41 -8.47 -9.87
CA TYR A 37 -11.09 -7.90 -9.57
C TYR A 37 -10.99 -7.53 -8.09
N THR A 38 -10.05 -8.13 -7.39
CA THR A 38 -9.95 -8.03 -5.93
C THR A 38 -8.97 -6.97 -5.44
N ASN A 39 -7.94 -6.61 -6.23
CA ASN A 39 -6.90 -5.68 -5.77
C ASN A 39 -7.30 -4.20 -6.01
N VAL A 40 -8.31 -3.75 -5.28
CA VAL A 40 -8.81 -2.37 -5.33
C VAL A 40 -8.40 -1.63 -4.07
N TYR A 41 -7.94 -0.39 -4.23
CA TYR A 41 -7.56 0.48 -3.13
C TYR A 41 -8.75 0.78 -2.21
N HIS A 42 -8.52 0.73 -0.89
CA HIS A 42 -9.47 1.15 0.14
C HIS A 42 -8.82 2.16 1.09
N SER A 43 -9.61 3.08 1.61
CA SER A 43 -9.16 4.08 2.57
C SER A 43 -10.14 4.30 3.70
N ILE A 44 -9.64 4.77 4.84
CA ILE A 44 -10.46 5.20 5.98
C ILE A 44 -11.08 6.56 5.64
N LYS A 45 -12.39 6.72 5.86
CA LYS A 45 -13.13 7.97 5.57
C LYS A 45 -12.56 9.19 6.28
N SER A 46 -12.09 9.05 7.52
CA SER A 46 -11.64 10.16 8.36
C SER A 46 -10.21 10.57 8.10
N THR A 47 -9.30 9.61 7.94
CA THR A 47 -7.85 9.84 7.84
C THR A 47 -7.32 9.73 6.42
N HIS A 48 -8.10 9.14 5.51
CA HIS A 48 -7.69 8.82 4.13
C HIS A 48 -6.49 7.88 4.05
N GLU A 49 -6.19 7.17 5.15
CA GLU A 49 -5.13 6.16 5.20
C GLU A 49 -5.53 4.92 4.42
N TYR A 50 -4.53 4.31 3.80
CA TYR A 50 -4.69 3.04 3.11
C TYR A 50 -5.04 1.91 4.07
N VAL A 51 -5.97 1.06 3.66
CA VAL A 51 -6.36 -0.16 4.37
C VAL A 51 -6.34 -1.32 3.39
N GLU A 52 -5.77 -2.42 3.81
CA GLU A 52 -5.80 -3.66 3.02
C GLU A 52 -7.24 -4.17 2.89
N GLN A 53 -7.58 -4.71 1.72
CA GLN A 53 -8.95 -5.08 1.38
C GLN A 53 -9.61 -6.00 2.41
N TYR A 54 -8.92 -7.04 2.87
CA TYR A 54 -9.46 -7.99 3.85
C TYR A 54 -9.80 -7.33 5.20
N VAL A 55 -9.09 -6.25 5.56
CA VAL A 55 -9.40 -5.45 6.76
C VAL A 55 -10.58 -4.52 6.50
N ALA A 56 -10.65 -3.96 5.28
CA ALA A 56 -11.70 -3.02 4.88
C ALA A 56 -13.08 -3.69 4.80
N GLU A 57 -13.14 -4.96 4.39
CA GLU A 57 -14.40 -5.72 4.26
C GLU A 57 -15.13 -5.92 5.61
N GLY A 58 -14.39 -5.91 6.73
CA GLY A 58 -14.97 -5.99 8.08
C GLY A 58 -15.26 -4.63 8.73
N ARG A 59 -15.05 -3.49 8.03
CA ARG A 59 -15.12 -2.15 8.60
C ARG A 59 -16.13 -1.27 7.88
N THR A 60 -16.94 -0.55 8.64
CA THR A 60 -17.95 0.40 8.12
C THR A 60 -17.38 1.81 7.85
N ASP A 61 -16.19 2.10 8.39
CA ASP A 61 -15.50 3.37 8.22
C ASP A 61 -14.54 3.40 7.02
N CYS A 62 -14.43 2.30 6.28
CA CYS A 62 -13.65 2.21 5.05
C CYS A 62 -14.51 2.44 3.81
N VAL A 63 -13.89 3.02 2.79
CA VAL A 63 -14.49 3.19 1.45
C VAL A 63 -13.54 2.68 0.38
N PRO A 64 -14.07 2.03 -0.66
CA PRO A 64 -13.26 1.68 -1.82
C PRO A 64 -12.94 2.93 -2.64
N GLY A 65 -11.74 2.92 -3.25
CA GLY A 65 -11.26 4.04 -4.02
C GLY A 65 -10.66 5.18 -3.20
N PHE A 66 -10.18 6.19 -3.90
CA PHE A 66 -9.59 7.39 -3.32
C PHE A 66 -10.59 8.54 -3.35
N THR A 67 -10.80 9.21 -2.21
CA THR A 67 -11.70 10.37 -2.12
C THR A 67 -10.92 11.67 -2.26
N THR A 68 -11.13 12.39 -3.35
CA THR A 68 -10.59 13.74 -3.54
C THR A 68 -11.51 14.76 -2.88
N SER A 69 -10.96 15.56 -2.00
CA SER A 69 -11.62 16.61 -1.25
C SER A 69 -10.77 17.88 -1.21
N SER A 70 -11.32 18.97 -0.69
CA SER A 70 -10.54 20.20 -0.45
C SER A 70 -9.35 19.99 0.49
N LYS A 71 -9.40 18.97 1.35
CA LYS A 71 -8.32 18.59 2.26
C LYS A 71 -7.27 17.70 1.59
N THR A 72 -7.70 16.68 0.85
CA THR A 72 -6.78 15.68 0.27
C THR A 72 -6.08 16.19 -0.99
N ARG A 73 -6.77 17.03 -1.78
CA ARG A 73 -6.20 17.58 -3.03
C ARG A 73 -4.87 18.31 -2.84
N PRO A 74 -4.69 19.25 -1.90
CA PRO A 74 -3.41 19.88 -1.66
C PRO A 74 -2.33 18.89 -1.20
N MET A 75 -2.70 17.88 -0.40
CA MET A 75 -1.76 16.87 0.12
C MET A 75 -1.17 16.01 -0.99
N ILE A 76 -2.01 15.49 -1.90
CA ILE A 76 -1.53 14.67 -3.01
C ILE A 76 -0.71 15.47 -4.01
N LEU A 77 -1.06 16.75 -4.25
CA LEU A 77 -0.30 17.64 -5.11
C LEU A 77 1.07 18.00 -4.53
N ALA A 78 1.15 18.24 -3.22
CA ALA A 78 2.43 18.43 -2.55
C ALA A 78 3.33 17.18 -2.67
N LYS A 79 2.75 15.98 -2.60
CA LYS A 79 3.47 14.73 -2.82
C LYS A 79 3.94 14.59 -4.28
N LEU A 80 3.13 14.94 -5.25
CA LEU A 80 3.54 14.97 -6.65
C LEU A 80 4.69 15.95 -6.89
N GLU A 81 4.61 17.15 -6.33
CA GLU A 81 5.68 18.15 -6.40
C GLU A 81 6.99 17.62 -5.81
N GLU A 82 6.93 16.97 -4.64
CA GLU A 82 8.10 16.32 -4.01
C GLU A 82 8.73 15.29 -4.93
N PHE A 83 7.93 14.42 -5.57
CA PHE A 83 8.40 13.37 -6.47
C PHE A 83 9.08 13.94 -7.73
N ILE A 84 8.51 15.01 -8.30
CA ILE A 84 9.09 15.69 -9.47
C ILE A 84 10.39 16.40 -9.08
N ARG A 85 10.39 17.15 -7.97
CA ARG A 85 11.54 17.92 -7.50
C ARG A 85 12.73 17.02 -7.17
N ASN A 86 12.48 15.87 -6.57
CA ASN A 86 13.51 14.91 -6.18
C ASN A 86 13.86 13.91 -7.30
N ASN A 87 13.35 14.10 -8.53
CA ASN A 87 13.56 13.20 -9.67
C ASN A 87 13.24 11.73 -9.36
N ILE A 88 12.22 11.47 -8.54
CA ILE A 88 11.79 10.11 -8.17
C ILE A 88 11.00 9.46 -9.30
N ILE A 89 10.36 10.27 -10.15
CA ILE A 89 9.55 9.84 -11.28
C ILE A 89 10.05 10.48 -12.58
N ASN A 90 9.93 9.72 -13.67
CA ASN A 90 10.17 10.22 -15.04
C ASN A 90 8.83 10.29 -15.78
N ILE A 91 8.56 11.42 -16.42
CA ILE A 91 7.32 11.66 -17.15
C ILE A 91 7.60 11.56 -18.65
N TYR A 92 7.01 10.56 -19.31
CA TYR A 92 7.17 10.31 -20.74
C TYR A 92 5.96 10.77 -21.58
N SER A 93 4.82 11.03 -20.93
CA SER A 93 3.59 11.43 -21.62
C SER A 93 3.61 12.92 -21.96
N SER A 94 3.60 13.25 -23.25
CA SER A 94 3.49 14.65 -23.72
C SER A 94 2.15 15.27 -23.32
N ARG A 95 1.08 14.48 -23.29
CA ARG A 95 -0.25 14.93 -22.82
C ARG A 95 -0.21 15.34 -21.35
N LEU A 96 0.37 14.52 -20.47
CA LEU A 96 0.54 14.85 -19.06
C LEU A 96 1.41 16.09 -18.86
N LEU A 97 2.50 16.23 -19.62
CA LEU A 97 3.35 17.41 -19.55
C LEU A 97 2.59 18.69 -19.93
N ASN A 98 1.68 18.61 -20.92
CA ASN A 98 0.84 19.75 -21.29
C ASN A 98 -0.16 20.11 -20.18
N GLU A 99 -0.76 19.12 -19.51
CA GLU A 99 -1.64 19.35 -18.35
C GLU A 99 -0.85 19.99 -17.19
N ILE A 100 0.36 19.52 -16.88
CA ILE A 100 1.22 20.11 -15.84
C ILE A 100 1.56 21.58 -16.17
N LYS A 101 1.85 21.93 -17.44
CA LYS A 101 2.16 23.30 -17.85
C LYS A 101 0.98 24.26 -17.70
N THR A 102 -0.25 23.75 -17.82
CA THR A 102 -1.50 24.52 -17.69
C THR A 102 -2.10 24.45 -16.30
N PHE A 103 -1.44 23.78 -15.37
CA PHE A 103 -1.87 23.65 -13.98
C PHE A 103 -1.33 24.81 -13.15
N VAL A 104 -2.21 25.63 -12.61
CA VAL A 104 -1.87 26.88 -11.96
C VAL A 104 -2.57 27.06 -10.61
N TRP A 105 -2.03 27.93 -9.79
CA TRP A 105 -2.71 28.38 -8.58
C TRP A 105 -3.69 29.50 -8.93
N ASN A 106 -4.98 29.26 -8.73
CA ASN A 106 -6.04 30.23 -8.91
C ASN A 106 -6.79 30.37 -7.59
N ASN A 107 -6.84 31.58 -7.02
CA ASN A 107 -7.52 31.88 -5.74
C ASN A 107 -7.18 30.87 -4.62
N ASN A 108 -5.92 30.57 -4.42
CA ASN A 108 -5.43 29.57 -3.46
C ASN A 108 -5.88 28.13 -3.73
N LYS A 109 -6.37 27.82 -4.91
CA LYS A 109 -6.70 26.47 -5.35
C LYS A 109 -5.82 26.06 -6.52
N PRO A 110 -5.17 24.90 -6.45
CA PRO A 110 -4.44 24.36 -7.60
C PRO A 110 -5.45 23.71 -8.57
N GLU A 111 -5.53 24.23 -9.78
CA GLU A 111 -6.46 23.77 -10.82
C GLU A 111 -5.92 24.02 -12.22
N ALA A 112 -6.49 23.36 -13.22
CA ALA A 112 -6.17 23.65 -14.61
C ALA A 112 -6.66 25.06 -15.02
N MET A 113 -5.92 25.70 -15.91
CA MET A 113 -6.39 26.93 -16.55
C MET A 113 -7.73 26.72 -17.25
N ARG A 114 -8.55 27.77 -17.33
CA ARG A 114 -9.85 27.67 -17.97
C ARG A 114 -9.76 27.09 -19.39
N GLY A 115 -10.53 26.05 -19.65
CA GLY A 115 -10.53 25.33 -20.93
C GLY A 115 -9.51 24.19 -21.04
N TYR A 116 -8.77 23.90 -19.97
CA TYR A 116 -7.86 22.76 -19.86
C TYR A 116 -8.34 21.77 -18.81
N ASN A 117 -7.81 20.54 -18.88
CA ASN A 117 -8.11 19.46 -17.93
C ASN A 117 -6.93 19.25 -16.99
N ASP A 118 -7.19 18.66 -15.83
CA ASP A 118 -6.18 18.26 -14.85
C ASP A 118 -6.26 16.78 -14.46
N ASP A 119 -7.00 15.99 -15.24
CA ASP A 119 -7.29 14.59 -14.92
C ASP A 119 -6.04 13.72 -14.78
N LEU A 120 -5.07 13.88 -15.70
CA LEU A 120 -3.82 13.13 -15.65
C LEU A 120 -2.90 13.60 -14.53
N VAL A 121 -2.89 14.89 -14.22
CA VAL A 121 -2.14 15.46 -13.10
C VAL A 121 -2.70 14.89 -11.79
N MET A 122 -4.01 14.87 -11.64
CA MET A 122 -4.67 14.31 -10.45
C MET A 122 -4.46 12.81 -10.33
N ALA A 123 -4.57 12.06 -11.42
CA ALA A 123 -4.31 10.61 -11.42
C ALA A 123 -2.87 10.31 -11.00
N LEU A 124 -1.88 11.04 -11.51
CA LEU A 124 -0.49 10.87 -11.11
C LEU A 124 -0.26 11.28 -9.65
N ALA A 125 -0.88 12.36 -9.18
CA ALA A 125 -0.78 12.80 -7.80
C ALA A 125 -1.32 11.76 -6.82
N ILE A 126 -2.47 11.15 -7.13
CA ILE A 126 -3.05 10.04 -6.37
C ILE A 126 -2.09 8.84 -6.38
N ALA A 127 -1.53 8.48 -7.53
CA ALA A 127 -0.60 7.36 -7.64
C ALA A 127 0.67 7.58 -6.78
N CYS A 128 1.25 8.78 -6.78
CA CYS A 128 2.39 9.12 -5.94
C CYS A 128 2.06 9.01 -4.45
N TRP A 129 0.91 9.49 -4.04
CA TRP A 129 0.44 9.41 -2.65
C TRP A 129 0.22 7.96 -2.21
N VAL A 130 -0.51 7.18 -3.01
CA VAL A 130 -0.81 5.78 -2.69
C VAL A 130 0.45 4.93 -2.64
N ARG A 131 1.37 5.12 -3.60
CA ARG A 131 2.67 4.44 -3.58
C ARG A 131 3.39 4.64 -2.25
N ASP A 132 3.45 5.86 -1.77
CA ASP A 132 4.18 6.19 -0.55
C ASP A 132 3.49 5.62 0.70
N THR A 133 2.17 5.77 0.81
CA THR A 133 1.38 5.22 1.91
C THR A 133 1.36 3.69 1.93
N ALA A 134 1.18 3.04 0.79
CA ALA A 134 1.20 1.58 0.69
C ALA A 134 2.57 1.00 1.06
N LEU A 135 3.68 1.62 0.61
CA LEU A 135 5.03 1.21 0.99
C LEU A 135 5.28 1.35 2.50
N THR A 136 4.72 2.40 3.12
CA THR A 136 4.84 2.61 4.57
C THR A 136 4.11 1.52 5.35
N VAL A 137 2.90 1.15 4.93
CA VAL A 137 2.13 0.05 5.55
C VAL A 137 2.86 -1.27 5.39
N ASN A 138 3.33 -1.58 4.19
CA ASN A 138 4.09 -2.82 3.94
C ASN A 138 5.35 -2.90 4.80
N LYS A 139 6.10 -1.81 4.96
CA LYS A 139 7.28 -1.79 5.86
C LYS A 139 6.88 -2.10 7.30
N LYS A 140 5.84 -1.45 7.82
CA LYS A 140 5.32 -1.71 9.18
C LYS A 140 4.90 -3.17 9.35
N ASN A 141 4.20 -3.75 8.38
CA ASN A 141 3.78 -5.14 8.41
C ASN A 141 4.97 -6.12 8.42
N ILE A 142 6.00 -5.84 7.62
CA ILE A 142 7.24 -6.64 7.61
C ILE A 142 7.97 -6.54 8.95
N GLU A 143 8.09 -5.34 9.53
CA GLU A 143 8.72 -5.14 10.84
C GLU A 143 7.93 -5.84 11.95
N TYR A 144 6.60 -5.75 11.93
CA TYR A 144 5.73 -6.45 12.87
C TYR A 144 5.87 -7.98 12.76
N THR A 145 5.87 -8.52 11.55
CA THR A 145 6.08 -9.95 11.30
C THR A 145 7.46 -10.40 11.78
N LYS A 146 8.50 -9.62 11.53
CA LYS A 146 9.86 -9.89 12.05
C LYS A 146 9.89 -9.87 13.57
N ALA A 147 9.21 -8.92 14.21
CA ALA A 147 9.13 -8.82 15.65
C ALA A 147 8.41 -10.04 16.28
N ILE A 148 7.30 -10.50 15.70
CA ILE A 148 6.59 -11.71 16.12
C ILE A 148 7.49 -12.93 15.95
N MET A 149 8.08 -13.14 14.77
CA MET A 149 8.99 -14.26 14.54
C MET A 149 10.20 -14.22 15.49
N GLY A 150 10.75 -13.04 15.75
CA GLY A 150 11.82 -12.85 16.72
C GLY A 150 11.41 -13.17 18.16
N SER A 151 10.15 -12.97 18.53
CA SER A 151 9.63 -13.34 19.86
C SER A 151 9.51 -14.85 20.03
N PHE A 152 9.11 -15.57 18.99
CA PHE A 152 9.09 -17.06 19.02
C PHE A 152 10.49 -17.65 19.11
N THR A 153 11.49 -17.03 18.49
CA THR A 153 12.87 -17.52 18.57
C THR A 153 13.58 -17.18 19.88
N LYS A 154 13.16 -16.12 20.58
CA LYS A 154 13.73 -15.73 21.89
C LYS A 154 13.18 -16.55 23.05
N ASN A 155 12.02 -17.19 22.91
CA ASN A 155 11.39 -17.97 23.99
C ASN A 155 11.91 -19.41 24.13
N SER A 156 13.02 -19.78 23.47
CA SER A 156 13.79 -20.96 23.88
C SER A 156 14.70 -20.65 25.08
N THR A 157 14.16 -20.05 26.12
CA THR A 157 14.78 -20.10 27.44
C THR A 157 14.80 -21.58 27.84
N VAL A 158 16.00 -22.14 27.89
CA VAL A 158 16.25 -23.42 28.52
C VAL A 158 15.67 -23.32 29.93
N ILE A 159 14.50 -23.91 30.13
CA ILE A 159 13.96 -24.10 31.46
C ILE A 159 14.88 -25.16 32.09
N ASN A 160 15.88 -24.72 32.83
CA ASN A 160 16.62 -25.60 33.75
C ASN A 160 15.67 -26.02 34.87
N THR A 161 14.82 -26.98 34.58
CA THR A 161 14.07 -27.69 35.62
C THR A 161 15.04 -28.63 36.35
N THR A 162 15.74 -28.08 37.32
CA THR A 162 16.36 -28.89 38.38
C THR A 162 15.25 -29.47 39.26
N ILE A 163 14.89 -30.70 38.99
CA ILE A 163 13.99 -31.46 39.90
C ILE A 163 14.81 -31.75 41.17
N PRO A 164 14.40 -31.26 42.35
CA PRO A 164 15.11 -31.58 43.60
C PRO A 164 15.09 -33.08 43.85
N GLY A 165 16.27 -33.72 43.86
CA GLY A 165 16.43 -35.13 44.18
C GLY A 165 16.94 -36.05 43.08
N MET A 166 17.19 -35.54 41.88
CA MET A 166 17.82 -36.30 40.80
C MET A 166 19.21 -35.74 40.45
N ASN A 167 20.24 -36.36 40.96
CA ASN A 167 21.61 -36.16 40.51
C ASN A 167 21.82 -36.81 39.14
N GLY A 168 21.71 -36.02 38.08
CA GLY A 168 21.99 -36.45 36.74
C GLY A 168 22.06 -35.27 35.79
N HIS A 169 23.26 -34.73 35.55
CA HIS A 169 23.52 -33.76 34.49
C HIS A 169 23.27 -34.40 33.12
N ARG A 170 22.12 -34.15 32.51
CA ARG A 170 21.96 -34.31 31.06
C ARG A 170 22.06 -32.96 30.40
N THR A 171 23.24 -32.65 29.86
CA THR A 171 23.46 -31.57 28.95
C THR A 171 22.79 -31.93 27.61
N ILE A 172 21.62 -31.36 27.33
CA ILE A 172 21.03 -31.46 25.98
C ILE A 172 21.82 -30.52 25.09
N GLN A 173 22.64 -31.09 24.22
CA GLN A 173 23.47 -30.34 23.28
C GLN A 173 22.62 -29.57 22.28
N LYS A 174 23.07 -28.33 21.99
CA LYS A 174 22.50 -27.35 21.05
C LYS A 174 22.46 -27.75 19.57
N SER A 175 22.57 -29.03 19.22
CA SER A 175 22.75 -29.47 17.83
C SER A 175 21.50 -29.48 16.95
N ASN A 176 20.29 -29.36 17.53
CA ASN A 176 19.06 -29.44 16.74
C ASN A 176 18.48 -28.08 16.27
N GLN A 177 18.96 -26.95 16.78
CA GLN A 177 18.45 -25.65 16.39
C GLN A 177 19.04 -25.13 15.06
N ILE A 178 20.25 -25.53 14.72
CA ILE A 178 20.89 -25.08 13.46
C ILE A 178 20.31 -25.77 12.23
N LYS A 179 19.81 -27.01 12.38
CA LYS A 179 19.17 -27.73 11.27
C LYS A 179 17.80 -27.16 10.89
N GLN A 180 16.98 -26.76 11.87
CA GLN A 180 15.65 -26.20 11.58
C GLN A 180 15.70 -24.82 10.91
N THR A 181 16.71 -24.00 11.23
CA THR A 181 16.89 -22.69 10.55
C THR A 181 17.41 -22.84 9.13
N GLN A 182 18.13 -23.91 8.81
CA GLN A 182 18.56 -24.19 7.44
C GLN A 182 17.44 -24.79 6.57
N GLU A 183 16.55 -25.58 7.16
CA GLU A 183 15.38 -26.15 6.44
C GLU A 183 14.34 -25.10 6.04
N LEU A 184 14.27 -23.98 6.75
CA LEU A 184 13.33 -22.89 6.44
C LEU A 184 13.94 -21.76 5.59
N ALA A 185 15.25 -21.83 5.29
CA ALA A 185 15.94 -20.79 4.51
C ALA A 185 15.42 -20.65 3.06
N TRP A 186 14.74 -21.67 2.54
CA TRP A 186 14.11 -21.63 1.21
C TRP A 186 12.87 -20.74 1.17
N LEU A 187 12.20 -20.51 2.31
CA LEU A 187 11.00 -19.67 2.44
C LEU A 187 11.31 -18.16 2.26
N PHE A 188 12.58 -17.78 2.34
CA PHE A 188 13.03 -16.39 2.30
C PHE A 188 13.85 -16.05 1.04
N LYS A 189 13.91 -16.97 0.06
CA LYS A 189 14.51 -16.73 -1.26
C LYS A 189 13.42 -16.56 -2.31
N GLY A 190 12.69 -15.46 -2.24
CA GLY A 190 11.76 -14.98 -3.24
C GLY A 190 11.98 -13.50 -3.45
#